data_f151844172346726ae5a733daf4e8603
#
_entry.id   f151844172346726ae5a733daf4e8603
#
_cell.length_a   1.000
_cell.length_b   1.000
_cell.length_c   1.000
_cell.angle_alpha   90.00
_cell.angle_beta   90.00
_cell.angle_gamma   90.00
#
_symmetry.space_group_name_H-M   'P 1'
#
loop_
_entity.id
_entity.type
_entity.pdbx_description
1 polymer ?
#
loop_
_entity_poly.entity_id
_entity_poly.type
_entity_poly.pdbx_seq_one_letter_code
_entity_poly.pdbx_strand_id
1 'polypeptide(L)'
;GSYLLGFSATAGFTYRFNKRGWQRGVPGYTAADIQAFQDAVAASMAAAAALEAQNAQLAQQLEDAEAAAAAADAAAKAAAAKAAAEAAAAARNANTLSPYSIVFYDYSMSKLTSKDKTRLELMADVIKDGPKDRVYTIVGHADQQTGTAAGNRRVADNRAKNVYDFLVKCGVNPKQLTYEGKGNEPDIYKNNQKANRAVIVK
;
A
#
# COMPACT_ATOMS: atom_id res chain seq x y z
N GLY A 1 -14.95 -42.37 -8.43
CA GLY A 1 -15.34 -43.80 -8.25
C GLY A 1 -14.09 -44.63 -8.26
N SER A 2 -13.77 -45.22 -7.09
CA SER A 2 -12.62 -46.11 -6.93
C SER A 2 -12.94 -47.46 -7.53
N TYR A 3 -12.18 -47.91 -8.51
CA TYR A 3 -12.25 -49.26 -9.03
C TYR A 3 -11.34 -50.15 -8.20
N LEU A 4 -11.92 -51.05 -7.40
CA LEU A 4 -11.20 -52.14 -6.72
C LEU A 4 -11.06 -53.30 -7.74
N LEU A 5 -9.85 -53.50 -8.25
CA LEU A 5 -9.50 -54.72 -8.99
C LEU A 5 -9.14 -55.81 -8.00
N GLY A 6 -10.08 -56.71 -7.76
CA GLY A 6 -9.83 -57.93 -6.97
C GLY A 6 -9.40 -59.07 -7.86
N PHE A 7 -8.23 -59.63 -7.61
CA PHE A 7 -7.79 -60.89 -8.23
C PHE A 7 -8.02 -62.05 -7.26
N SER A 8 -8.75 -63.05 -7.71
CA SER A 8 -8.87 -64.31 -6.98
C SER A 8 -8.22 -65.40 -7.81
N ALA A 9 -7.28 -66.15 -7.22
CA ALA A 9 -6.68 -67.31 -7.82
C ALA A 9 -7.28 -68.56 -7.16
N THR A 10 -7.93 -69.40 -7.94
CA THR A 10 -8.50 -70.66 -7.46
C THR A 10 -7.65 -71.78 -8.05
N ALA A 11 -7.00 -72.55 -7.19
CA ALA A 11 -6.28 -73.79 -7.58
C ALA A 11 -7.21 -75.02 -7.40
N GLY A 12 -7.53 -75.64 -8.51
CA GLY A 12 -8.36 -76.81 -8.54
C GLY A 12 -7.59 -78.04 -9.05
N PHE A 13 -7.75 -79.17 -8.36
CA PHE A 13 -7.21 -80.42 -8.84
C PHE A 13 -8.26 -81.19 -9.68
N THR A 14 -7.95 -81.37 -10.98
CA THR A 14 -8.81 -82.18 -11.87
C THR A 14 -8.19 -83.59 -12.03
N TYR A 15 -8.85 -84.58 -11.52
CA TYR A 15 -8.44 -85.98 -11.70
C TYR A 15 -9.15 -86.53 -12.91
N ARG A 16 -8.38 -86.93 -13.95
CA ARG A 16 -8.93 -87.68 -15.11
C ARG A 16 -8.54 -89.11 -15.06
N PHE A 17 -9.52 -89.98 -14.84
CA PHE A 17 -9.33 -91.42 -15.03
C PHE A 17 -9.43 -91.75 -16.53
N ASN A 18 -8.34 -92.29 -17.09
CA ASN A 18 -8.35 -92.78 -18.45
C ASN A 18 -8.12 -94.28 -18.45
N LYS A 19 -8.87 -95.01 -19.27
CA LYS A 19 -8.83 -96.46 -19.38
C LYS A 19 -7.51 -97.04 -19.96
N ARG A 20 -6.49 -96.22 -20.30
CA ARG A 20 -5.24 -96.63 -20.97
C ARG A 20 -3.99 -96.23 -20.18
N GLY A 21 -3.90 -96.45 -18.91
CA GLY A 21 -2.69 -96.32 -18.11
C GLY A 21 -2.47 -94.90 -17.59
N TRP A 22 -1.64 -94.77 -16.59
CA TRP A 22 -1.26 -93.57 -15.93
C TRP A 22 -0.43 -92.70 -16.89
N GLN A 23 -0.99 -91.60 -17.40
CA GLN A 23 -0.17 -90.57 -17.97
C GLN A 23 0.31 -89.69 -16.84
N ARG A 24 1.61 -89.35 -16.91
CA ARG A 24 2.17 -88.29 -16.01
C ARG A 24 1.29 -87.07 -16.07
N GLY A 25 0.78 -86.73 -14.97
CA GLY A 25 0.07 -85.47 -14.85
C GLY A 25 0.97 -84.32 -15.24
N VAL A 26 0.37 -83.26 -15.68
CA VAL A 26 1.09 -81.96 -15.90
C VAL A 26 1.87 -81.72 -14.61
N PRO A 27 3.17 -81.37 -14.66
CA PRO A 27 3.92 -81.04 -13.48
C PRO A 27 3.19 -80.00 -12.69
N GLY A 28 2.76 -80.39 -11.52
CA GLY A 28 2.15 -79.43 -10.58
C GLY A 28 3.18 -78.48 -10.14
N TYR A 29 2.75 -77.29 -9.80
CA TYR A 29 3.63 -76.26 -9.23
C TYR A 29 4.39 -76.87 -8.04
N THR A 30 5.69 -76.69 -8.01
CA THR A 30 6.56 -77.08 -6.93
C THR A 30 6.37 -76.08 -5.73
N ALA A 31 6.77 -76.51 -4.54
CA ALA A 31 6.76 -75.62 -3.39
C ALA A 31 7.61 -74.36 -3.65
N ALA A 32 8.69 -74.46 -4.47
CA ALA A 32 9.51 -73.37 -4.86
C ALA A 32 8.75 -72.39 -5.78
N ASP A 33 7.92 -72.89 -6.70
CA ASP A 33 7.11 -72.04 -7.60
C ASP A 33 6.07 -71.23 -6.82
N ILE A 34 5.47 -71.86 -5.82
CA ILE A 34 4.49 -71.20 -4.91
C ILE A 34 5.17 -70.15 -4.08
N GLN A 35 6.35 -70.41 -3.55
CA GLN A 35 7.13 -69.44 -2.80
C GLN A 35 7.54 -68.26 -3.67
N ALA A 36 8.07 -68.50 -4.88
CA ALA A 36 8.42 -67.45 -5.82
C ALA A 36 7.22 -66.55 -6.17
N PHE A 37 6.03 -67.15 -6.31
CA PHE A 37 4.80 -66.39 -6.56
C PHE A 37 4.41 -65.52 -5.34
N GLN A 38 4.51 -66.10 -4.12
CA GLN A 38 4.24 -65.35 -2.89
C GLN A 38 5.23 -64.18 -2.73
N ASP A 39 6.51 -64.38 -3.00
CA ASP A 39 7.53 -63.36 -2.95
C ASP A 39 7.26 -62.26 -3.98
N ALA A 40 6.84 -62.60 -5.19
CA ALA A 40 6.48 -61.66 -6.23
C ALA A 40 5.22 -60.82 -5.84
N VAL A 41 4.23 -61.44 -5.23
CA VAL A 41 3.04 -60.77 -4.70
C VAL A 41 3.43 -59.81 -3.58
N ALA A 42 4.27 -60.28 -2.64
CA ALA A 42 4.75 -59.41 -1.55
C ALA A 42 5.55 -58.20 -2.08
N ALA A 43 6.43 -58.43 -3.06
CA ALA A 43 7.18 -57.36 -3.71
C ALA A 43 6.26 -56.33 -4.43
N SER A 44 5.21 -56.81 -5.11
CA SER A 44 4.25 -55.95 -5.77
C SER A 44 3.42 -55.13 -4.79
N MET A 45 3.03 -55.71 -3.67
CA MET A 45 2.34 -55.00 -2.59
C MET A 45 3.23 -53.94 -1.94
N ALA A 46 4.51 -54.25 -1.71
CA ALA A 46 5.47 -53.29 -1.19
C ALA A 46 5.70 -52.13 -2.16
N ALA A 47 5.80 -52.41 -3.46
CA ALA A 47 5.92 -51.39 -4.49
C ALA A 47 4.66 -50.49 -4.58
N ALA A 48 3.48 -51.07 -4.46
CA ALA A 48 2.23 -50.32 -4.42
C ALA A 48 2.17 -49.40 -3.19
N ALA A 49 2.52 -49.89 -2.01
CA ALA A 49 2.57 -49.06 -0.80
C ALA A 49 3.59 -47.95 -0.89
N ALA A 50 4.75 -48.20 -1.53
CA ALA A 50 5.76 -47.14 -1.77
C ALA A 50 5.25 -46.05 -2.72
N LEU A 51 4.51 -46.43 -3.76
CA LEU A 51 3.88 -45.48 -4.69
C LEU A 51 2.78 -44.66 -4.00
N GLU A 52 1.98 -45.28 -3.15
CA GLU A 52 0.96 -44.57 -2.37
C GLU A 52 1.61 -43.54 -1.42
N ALA A 53 2.70 -43.91 -0.75
CA ALA A 53 3.45 -42.99 0.11
C ALA A 53 4.06 -41.84 -0.68
N GLN A 54 4.61 -42.14 -1.87
CA GLN A 54 5.14 -41.09 -2.76
C GLN A 54 4.05 -40.13 -3.27
N ASN A 55 2.90 -40.66 -3.65
CA ASN A 55 1.76 -39.86 -4.07
C ASN A 55 1.24 -38.98 -2.92
N ALA A 56 1.20 -39.47 -1.70
CA ALA A 56 0.84 -38.67 -0.54
C ALA A 56 1.84 -37.51 -0.30
N GLN A 57 3.13 -37.79 -0.44
CA GLN A 57 4.17 -36.75 -0.33
C GLN A 57 4.05 -35.69 -1.44
N LEU A 58 3.80 -36.10 -2.67
CA LEU A 58 3.61 -35.18 -3.79
C LEU A 58 2.34 -34.33 -3.59
N ALA A 59 1.28 -34.90 -3.11
CA ALA A 59 0.04 -34.17 -2.80
C ALA A 59 0.30 -33.08 -1.73
N GLN A 60 1.04 -33.42 -0.67
CA GLN A 60 1.42 -32.44 0.36
C GLN A 60 2.30 -31.34 -0.19
N GLN A 61 3.30 -31.68 -1.01
CA GLN A 61 4.17 -30.68 -1.64
C GLN A 61 3.38 -29.72 -2.56
N LEU A 62 2.38 -30.24 -3.24
CA LEU A 62 1.52 -29.44 -4.11
C LEU A 62 0.68 -28.45 -3.29
N GLU A 63 0.08 -28.92 -2.21
CA GLU A 63 -0.68 -28.08 -1.27
C GLU A 63 0.18 -26.98 -0.65
N ASP A 64 1.40 -27.34 -0.20
CA ASP A 64 2.35 -26.38 0.35
C ASP A 64 2.79 -25.33 -0.70
N ALA A 65 3.02 -25.75 -1.95
CA ALA A 65 3.37 -24.86 -3.06
C ALA A 65 2.22 -23.91 -3.42
N GLU A 66 0.98 -24.42 -3.46
CA GLU A 66 -0.20 -23.58 -3.70
C GLU A 66 -0.42 -22.55 -2.59
N ALA A 67 -0.25 -22.97 -1.32
CA ALA A 67 -0.33 -22.08 -0.18
C ALA A 67 0.76 -20.99 -0.23
N ALA A 68 2.00 -21.35 -0.58
CA ALA A 68 3.10 -20.40 -0.75
C ALA A 68 2.85 -19.40 -1.90
N ALA A 69 2.32 -19.88 -3.02
CA ALA A 69 1.96 -19.04 -4.17
C ALA A 69 0.83 -18.06 -3.82
N ALA A 70 -0.19 -18.52 -3.10
CA ALA A 70 -1.28 -17.65 -2.64
C ALA A 70 -0.79 -16.58 -1.65
N ALA A 71 0.12 -16.94 -0.75
CA ALA A 71 0.74 -15.99 0.18
C ALA A 71 1.60 -14.94 -0.54
N ALA A 72 2.38 -15.35 -1.55
CA ALA A 72 3.18 -14.46 -2.38
C ALA A 72 2.30 -13.49 -3.18
N ASP A 73 1.21 -13.95 -3.75
CA ASP A 73 0.24 -13.11 -4.47
C ASP A 73 -0.43 -12.08 -3.54
N ALA A 74 -0.81 -12.50 -2.33
CA ALA A 74 -1.39 -11.60 -1.35
C ALA A 74 -0.39 -10.52 -0.91
N ALA A 75 0.88 -10.91 -0.69
CA ALA A 75 1.96 -9.96 -0.36
C ALA A 75 2.24 -8.98 -1.50
N ALA A 76 2.26 -9.45 -2.75
CA ALA A 76 2.45 -8.61 -3.93
C ALA A 76 1.30 -7.59 -4.10
N LYS A 77 0.05 -8.01 -3.90
CA LYS A 77 -1.12 -7.12 -3.94
C LYS A 77 -1.08 -6.08 -2.83
N ALA A 78 -0.68 -6.46 -1.61
CA ALA A 78 -0.52 -5.52 -0.50
C ALA A 78 0.59 -4.50 -0.76
N ALA A 79 1.73 -4.92 -1.30
CA ALA A 79 2.83 -4.04 -1.69
C ALA A 79 2.42 -3.07 -2.81
N ALA A 80 1.70 -3.55 -3.83
CA ALA A 80 1.18 -2.72 -4.91
C ALA A 80 0.16 -1.69 -4.41
N ALA A 81 -0.74 -2.07 -3.50
CA ALA A 81 -1.70 -1.15 -2.90
C ALA A 81 -1.01 -0.06 -2.06
N LYS A 82 0.03 -0.43 -1.29
CA LYS A 82 0.84 0.53 -0.54
C LYS A 82 1.56 1.51 -1.46
N ALA A 83 2.23 1.01 -2.51
CA ALA A 83 2.91 1.87 -3.50
C ALA A 83 1.93 2.80 -4.23
N ALA A 84 0.75 2.33 -4.59
CA ALA A 84 -0.30 3.16 -5.20
C ALA A 84 -0.80 4.26 -4.24
N ALA A 85 -0.96 3.94 -2.95
CA ALA A 85 -1.34 4.92 -1.93
C ALA A 85 -0.26 5.99 -1.73
N GLU A 86 1.01 5.59 -1.68
CA GLU A 86 2.16 6.51 -1.58
C GLU A 86 2.28 7.40 -2.84
N ALA A 87 2.10 6.83 -4.03
CA ALA A 87 2.10 7.59 -5.28
C ALA A 87 0.92 8.58 -5.35
N ALA A 88 -0.26 8.18 -4.89
CA ALA A 88 -1.43 9.08 -4.82
C ALA A 88 -1.20 10.22 -3.80
N ALA A 89 -0.57 9.93 -2.67
CA ALA A 89 -0.20 10.94 -1.69
C ALA A 89 0.85 11.92 -2.25
N ALA A 90 1.88 11.39 -2.95
CA ALA A 90 2.88 12.21 -3.62
C ALA A 90 2.28 13.08 -4.74
N ALA A 91 1.34 12.53 -5.53
CA ALA A 91 0.64 13.28 -6.57
C ALA A 91 -0.26 14.39 -5.99
N ARG A 92 -0.93 14.14 -4.87
CA ARG A 92 -1.68 15.18 -4.14
C ARG A 92 -0.75 16.29 -3.65
N ASN A 93 0.42 15.93 -3.10
CA ASN A 93 1.41 16.90 -2.64
C ASN A 93 2.06 17.69 -3.79
N ALA A 94 2.25 17.09 -4.96
CA ALA A 94 2.76 17.75 -6.15
C ALA A 94 1.72 18.66 -6.83
N ASN A 95 0.45 18.31 -6.76
CA ASN A 95 -0.65 19.08 -7.37
C ASN A 95 -1.29 20.08 -6.39
N THR A 96 -0.89 20.11 -5.13
CA THR A 96 -1.20 21.25 -4.25
C THR A 96 -0.41 22.43 -4.78
N LEU A 97 -1.10 23.33 -5.50
CA LEU A 97 -0.68 24.72 -5.63
C LEU A 97 -0.15 25.12 -4.25
N SER A 98 1.16 25.39 -4.17
CA SER A 98 1.70 25.92 -2.93
C SER A 98 0.79 27.09 -2.57
N PRO A 99 0.11 27.09 -1.43
CA PRO A 99 -0.80 28.16 -1.08
C PRO A 99 0.04 29.41 -0.85
N TYR A 100 0.33 30.08 -1.96
CA TYR A 100 1.02 31.34 -1.98
C TYR A 100 -0.03 32.40 -2.23
N SER A 101 -0.27 33.24 -1.24
CA SER A 101 -1.22 34.35 -1.37
C SER A 101 -0.57 35.64 -0.95
N ILE A 102 -0.85 36.68 -1.72
CA ILE A 102 -0.43 38.05 -1.40
C ILE A 102 -1.68 38.89 -1.17
N VAL A 103 -1.74 39.52 -0.01
CA VAL A 103 -2.76 40.51 0.34
C VAL A 103 -2.11 41.87 0.35
N PHE A 104 -2.61 42.78 -0.46
CA PHE A 104 -2.12 44.16 -0.54
C PHE A 104 -2.98 45.09 0.34
N TYR A 105 -2.33 46.09 0.93
CA TYR A 105 -2.96 47.03 1.83
C TYR A 105 -2.76 48.48 1.38
N ASP A 106 -3.77 49.29 1.61
CA ASP A 106 -3.64 50.74 1.48
C ASP A 106 -2.79 51.31 2.62
N TYR A 107 -2.41 52.58 2.47
CA TYR A 107 -1.59 53.29 3.44
C TYR A 107 -2.22 53.25 4.84
N SER A 108 -1.41 52.92 5.83
CA SER A 108 -1.82 52.82 7.25
C SER A 108 -2.95 51.83 7.55
N MET A 109 -3.41 51.03 6.56
CA MET A 109 -4.45 50.04 6.76
C MET A 109 -3.88 48.64 7.10
N SER A 110 -4.57 47.95 8.00
CA SER A 110 -4.32 46.54 8.33
C SER A 110 -5.62 45.68 8.27
N LYS A 111 -6.74 46.29 7.90
CA LYS A 111 -8.05 45.63 7.82
C LYS A 111 -8.20 44.93 6.48
N LEU A 112 -8.64 43.66 6.52
CA LEU A 112 -8.91 42.83 5.33
C LEU A 112 -10.17 43.33 4.60
N THR A 113 -10.05 43.47 3.27
CA THR A 113 -11.21 43.78 2.41
C THR A 113 -12.07 42.51 2.21
N SER A 114 -13.29 42.68 1.68
CA SER A 114 -14.15 41.54 1.36
C SER A 114 -13.50 40.58 0.34
N LYS A 115 -12.80 41.17 -0.68
CA LYS A 115 -12.08 40.38 -1.69
C LYS A 115 -10.92 39.57 -1.08
N ASP A 116 -10.20 40.13 -0.11
CA ASP A 116 -9.11 39.46 0.57
C ASP A 116 -9.63 38.30 1.42
N LYS A 117 -10.76 38.52 2.10
CA LYS A 117 -11.41 37.49 2.88
C LYS A 117 -11.82 36.29 2.04
N THR A 118 -12.48 36.52 0.88
CA THR A 118 -12.84 35.43 -0.04
C THR A 118 -11.60 34.66 -0.52
N ARG A 119 -10.50 35.35 -0.84
CA ARG A 119 -9.24 34.68 -1.23
C ARG A 119 -8.64 33.86 -0.10
N LEU A 120 -8.67 34.41 1.12
CA LEU A 120 -8.15 33.71 2.29
C LEU A 120 -9.04 32.54 2.72
N GLU A 121 -10.36 32.60 2.48
CA GLU A 121 -11.29 31.48 2.66
C GLU A 121 -10.92 30.32 1.73
N LEU A 122 -10.76 30.60 0.43
CA LEU A 122 -10.31 29.57 -0.54
C LEU A 122 -8.94 28.99 -0.17
N MET A 123 -8.03 29.86 0.29
CA MET A 123 -6.72 29.41 0.76
C MET A 123 -6.82 28.53 2.01
N ALA A 124 -7.69 28.88 2.95
CA ALA A 124 -7.93 28.07 4.15
C ALA A 124 -8.43 26.69 3.78
N ASP A 125 -9.29 26.55 2.77
CA ASP A 125 -9.75 25.25 2.27
C ASP A 125 -8.58 24.44 1.69
N VAL A 126 -7.73 25.06 0.87
CA VAL A 126 -6.51 24.41 0.34
C VAL A 126 -5.57 23.94 1.45
N ILE A 127 -5.37 24.74 2.50
CA ILE A 127 -4.55 24.37 3.66
C ILE A 127 -5.19 23.19 4.44
N LYS A 128 -6.50 23.24 4.64
CA LYS A 128 -7.24 22.17 5.34
C LYS A 128 -7.22 20.84 4.57
N ASP A 129 -7.24 20.90 3.25
CA ASP A 129 -7.18 19.72 2.38
C ASP A 129 -5.74 19.21 2.15
N GLY A 130 -4.75 20.05 2.44
CA GLY A 130 -3.33 19.75 2.28
C GLY A 130 -2.72 18.92 3.42
N PRO A 131 -1.38 18.70 3.35
CA PRO A 131 -0.62 17.97 4.37
C PRO A 131 -0.75 18.61 5.75
N LYS A 132 -1.04 17.80 6.78
CA LYS A 132 -1.29 18.29 8.14
C LYS A 132 -0.02 18.67 8.91
N ASP A 133 1.12 18.19 8.47
CA ASP A 133 2.46 18.47 9.02
C ASP A 133 3.11 19.72 8.43
N ARG A 134 2.53 20.28 7.37
CA ARG A 134 3.06 21.49 6.73
C ARG A 134 2.73 22.73 7.54
N VAL A 135 3.74 23.58 7.74
CA VAL A 135 3.61 24.88 8.41
C VAL A 135 3.71 25.99 7.39
N TYR A 136 2.77 26.92 7.43
CA TYR A 136 2.70 28.11 6.57
C TYR A 136 3.11 29.35 7.34
N THR A 137 3.99 30.14 6.72
CA THR A 137 4.49 31.38 7.33
C THR A 137 3.78 32.58 6.72
N ILE A 138 3.20 33.41 7.55
CA ILE A 138 2.50 34.65 7.19
C ILE A 138 3.43 35.80 7.47
N VAL A 139 3.95 36.44 6.43
CA VAL A 139 4.94 37.52 6.56
C VAL A 139 4.31 38.87 6.18
N GLY A 140 4.22 39.76 7.15
CA GLY A 140 3.75 41.12 6.94
C GLY A 140 4.89 42.08 6.57
N HIS A 141 4.60 42.98 5.63
CA HIS A 141 5.52 44.02 5.15
C HIS A 141 4.88 45.39 5.17
N ALA A 142 5.70 46.40 5.30
CA ALA A 142 5.34 47.81 5.18
C ALA A 142 6.28 48.50 4.17
N ASP A 143 5.86 49.63 3.61
CA ASP A 143 6.72 50.42 2.70
C ASP A 143 7.83 51.15 3.47
N GLN A 144 8.96 51.41 2.79
CA GLN A 144 10.11 52.10 3.38
C GLN A 144 9.98 53.63 3.38
N GLN A 145 9.12 54.17 2.52
CA GLN A 145 9.06 55.59 2.29
C GLN A 145 8.24 56.34 3.33
N THR A 146 7.42 55.63 4.12
CA THR A 146 6.50 56.26 5.06
C THR A 146 6.64 55.67 6.46
N GLY A 147 6.50 56.55 7.47
CA GLY A 147 6.52 56.15 8.87
C GLY A 147 7.93 55.94 9.45
N THR A 148 7.97 55.48 10.68
CA THR A 148 9.21 55.11 11.38
C THR A 148 9.43 53.59 11.32
N ALA A 149 10.65 53.11 11.48
CA ALA A 149 10.94 51.68 11.48
C ALA A 149 10.12 50.95 12.52
N ALA A 150 9.98 51.48 13.74
CA ALA A 150 9.15 50.89 14.79
C ALA A 150 7.65 50.89 14.45
N GLY A 151 7.16 52.00 13.82
CA GLY A 151 5.78 52.08 13.36
C GLY A 151 5.48 51.08 12.24
N ASN A 152 6.38 50.97 11.27
CA ASN A 152 6.27 50.02 10.16
C ASN A 152 6.32 48.58 10.63
N ARG A 153 7.16 48.26 11.62
CA ARG A 153 7.18 46.91 12.24
C ARG A 153 5.84 46.60 12.84
N ARG A 154 5.28 47.49 13.64
CA ARG A 154 3.97 47.29 14.28
C ARG A 154 2.84 47.14 13.27
N VAL A 155 2.84 47.91 12.17
CA VAL A 155 1.85 47.81 11.08
C VAL A 155 1.98 46.47 10.38
N ALA A 156 3.20 46.01 10.09
CA ALA A 156 3.47 44.74 9.46
C ALA A 156 3.04 43.57 10.34
N ASP A 157 3.34 43.61 11.65
CA ASP A 157 2.89 42.61 12.62
C ASP A 157 1.37 42.57 12.70
N ASN A 158 0.69 43.68 12.77
CA ASN A 158 -0.78 43.76 12.82
C ASN A 158 -1.43 43.18 11.55
N ARG A 159 -0.84 43.45 10.38
CA ARG A 159 -1.30 42.88 9.09
C ARG A 159 -1.16 41.39 9.09
N ALA A 160 0.02 40.86 9.44
CA ALA A 160 0.29 39.44 9.49
C ALA A 160 -0.64 38.72 10.51
N LYS A 161 -0.82 39.34 11.69
CA LYS A 161 -1.73 38.82 12.72
C LYS A 161 -3.18 38.77 12.25
N ASN A 162 -3.67 39.80 11.57
CA ASN A 162 -5.03 39.82 11.07
C ASN A 162 -5.30 38.72 10.02
N VAL A 163 -4.31 38.41 9.18
CA VAL A 163 -4.40 37.27 8.24
C VAL A 163 -4.39 35.97 9.01
N TYR A 164 -3.49 35.80 9.99
CA TYR A 164 -3.43 34.61 10.85
C TYR A 164 -4.77 34.38 11.56
N ASP A 165 -5.26 35.38 12.27
CA ASP A 165 -6.53 35.28 13.01
C ASP A 165 -7.71 34.92 12.07
N PHE A 166 -7.71 35.44 10.86
CA PHE A 166 -8.73 35.14 9.86
C PHE A 166 -8.64 33.70 9.37
N LEU A 167 -7.44 33.18 9.06
CA LEU A 167 -7.24 31.78 8.64
C LEU A 167 -7.62 30.80 9.77
N VAL A 168 -7.29 31.11 11.01
CA VAL A 168 -7.73 30.32 12.19
C VAL A 168 -9.26 30.33 12.30
N LYS A 169 -9.90 31.48 12.09
CA LYS A 169 -11.37 31.61 12.06
C LYS A 169 -12.00 30.77 10.94
N CYS A 170 -11.33 30.59 9.82
CA CYS A 170 -11.75 29.73 8.71
C CYS A 170 -11.49 28.24 8.98
N GLY A 171 -11.00 27.88 10.17
CA GLY A 171 -10.81 26.49 10.61
C GLY A 171 -9.44 25.89 10.31
N VAL A 172 -8.44 26.68 9.92
CA VAL A 172 -7.05 26.22 9.79
C VAL A 172 -6.47 25.96 11.17
N ASN A 173 -5.76 24.83 11.34
CA ASN A 173 -5.14 24.49 12.60
C ASN A 173 -4.03 25.51 12.95
N PRO A 174 -4.06 26.16 14.13
CA PRO A 174 -3.04 27.12 14.54
C PRO A 174 -1.61 26.57 14.51
N LYS A 175 -1.43 25.25 14.71
CA LYS A 175 -0.11 24.60 14.63
C LYS A 175 0.49 24.59 13.21
N GLN A 176 -0.34 24.79 12.20
CA GLN A 176 0.09 24.89 10.79
C GLN A 176 0.37 26.34 10.36
N LEU A 177 0.23 27.32 11.26
CA LEU A 177 0.40 28.72 10.94
C LEU A 177 1.42 29.38 11.86
N THR A 178 2.31 30.17 11.28
CA THR A 178 3.17 31.11 11.99
C THR A 178 3.02 32.49 11.37
N TYR A 179 3.22 33.56 12.12
CA TYR A 179 3.18 34.90 11.58
C TYR A 179 4.35 35.75 12.09
N GLU A 180 4.87 36.62 11.23
CA GLU A 180 5.89 37.60 11.56
C GLU A 180 5.70 38.91 10.78
N GLY A 181 6.00 40.03 11.40
CA GLY A 181 6.07 41.31 10.71
C GLY A 181 7.51 41.71 10.46
N LYS A 182 7.92 41.88 9.22
CA LYS A 182 9.27 42.34 8.84
C LYS A 182 9.40 43.85 8.80
N GLY A 183 8.31 44.58 8.96
CA GLY A 183 8.32 46.00 8.83
C GLY A 183 8.68 46.41 7.40
N ASN A 184 9.70 47.24 7.27
CA ASN A 184 10.21 47.75 6.00
C ASN A 184 11.50 47.04 5.51
N GLU A 185 11.81 45.85 6.02
CA GLU A 185 12.97 45.02 5.62
C GLU A 185 12.60 43.93 4.62
N PRO A 186 13.50 43.62 3.69
CA PRO A 186 13.86 44.47 2.56
C PRO A 186 12.65 44.70 1.67
N ASP A 187 12.72 45.68 0.78
CA ASP A 187 11.67 45.89 -0.23
C ASP A 187 11.47 44.61 -1.05
N ILE A 188 10.25 44.06 -1.06
CA ILE A 188 9.87 42.96 -1.92
C ILE A 188 9.88 43.41 -3.38
N TYR A 189 9.39 44.62 -3.61
CA TYR A 189 9.27 45.27 -4.92
C TYR A 189 10.05 46.56 -4.96
N LYS A 190 11.26 46.51 -5.52
CA LYS A 190 12.20 47.65 -5.55
C LYS A 190 11.64 48.95 -6.21
N ASN A 191 10.75 48.78 -7.19
CA ASN A 191 10.22 49.90 -7.98
C ASN A 191 8.75 50.23 -7.68
N ASN A 192 8.15 49.59 -6.67
CA ASN A 192 6.74 49.83 -6.35
C ASN A 192 6.52 49.77 -4.83
N GLN A 193 6.67 50.91 -4.19
CA GLN A 193 6.52 51.03 -2.74
C GLN A 193 5.10 50.68 -2.25
N LYS A 194 4.06 50.92 -3.06
CA LYS A 194 2.70 50.55 -2.73
C LYS A 194 2.54 49.03 -2.63
N ALA A 195 3.28 48.30 -3.48
CA ALA A 195 3.25 46.83 -3.45
C ALA A 195 3.99 46.25 -2.24
N ASN A 196 4.85 47.01 -1.57
CA ASN A 196 5.51 46.57 -0.33
C ASN A 196 4.60 46.59 0.89
N ARG A 197 3.41 47.20 0.78
CA ARG A 197 2.35 47.12 1.82
C ARG A 197 1.56 45.85 1.64
N ALA A 198 2.18 44.72 1.96
CA ALA A 198 1.62 43.41 1.67
C ALA A 198 1.78 42.40 2.83
N VAL A 199 0.97 41.36 2.83
CA VAL A 199 1.18 40.17 3.58
C VAL A 199 1.32 39.00 2.60
N ILE A 200 2.37 38.22 2.79
CA ILE A 200 2.67 37.06 1.99
C ILE A 200 2.43 35.83 2.86
N VAL A 201 1.66 34.91 2.38
CA VAL A 201 1.51 33.57 2.98
C VAL A 201 2.26 32.57 2.10
N LYS A 202 3.16 31.79 2.67
CA LYS A 202 4.05 30.86 1.97
C LYS A 202 4.28 29.58 2.77
#